data_c781525e2767c473039123d2f61e9deb
#
_entry.id   c781525e2767c473039123d2f61e9deb
#
_cell.length_a   1.000
_cell.length_b   1.000
_cell.length_c   1.000
_cell.angle_alpha   90.00
_cell.angle_beta   90.00
_cell.angle_gamma   90.00
#
_symmetry.space_group_name_H-M   'P 1'
#
loop_
_entity.id
_entity.type
_entity.pdbx_description
1 polymer ?
#
loop_
_entity_poly.entity_id
_entity_poly.type
_entity_poly.pdbx_seq_one_letter_code
_entity_poly.pdbx_strand_id
1 'polypeptide(L)'
;MYGVVLAAGQGTRMRPLTDRRPKPLLPVAGRPLLAHVFDACLDVVNELIVVVGYRGSDVVDRFGEAYEGIPISYVEQADPAGTAHAIAQARDVVDDRFVVLNGDVLVDAALPRALAAADGTAIATTPVADPRSYGVVSVDDGSMSAIAEKPDDPPTNLVNVGCYT
;
A
#
# COMPACT_ATOMS: atom_id res chain seq x y z
N MET A 1 7.43 14.30 -5.04
CA MET A 1 7.38 12.99 -4.37
C MET A 1 6.29 12.15 -5.01
N TYR A 2 6.52 10.86 -5.22
CA TYR A 2 5.54 9.92 -5.77
C TYR A 2 4.78 9.19 -4.66
N GLY A 3 3.53 8.78 -4.97
CA GLY A 3 2.75 7.86 -4.17
C GLY A 3 2.64 6.51 -4.87
N VAL A 4 3.37 5.50 -4.42
CA VAL A 4 3.29 4.14 -4.98
C VAL A 4 2.20 3.36 -4.24
N VAL A 5 1.12 3.01 -4.94
CA VAL A 5 -0.03 2.33 -4.34
C VAL A 5 -0.14 0.90 -4.86
N LEU A 6 -0.05 -0.07 -3.96
CA LEU A 6 -0.01 -1.48 -4.30
C LEU A 6 -1.42 -2.07 -4.41
N ALA A 7 -1.92 -2.25 -5.62
CA ALA A 7 -3.28 -2.68 -5.93
C ALA A 7 -3.35 -4.00 -6.74
N ALA A 8 -2.23 -4.75 -6.83
CA ALA A 8 -2.13 -5.95 -7.67
C ALA A 8 -2.74 -7.23 -7.06
N GLY A 9 -3.10 -7.22 -5.76
CA GLY A 9 -3.55 -8.40 -5.05
C GLY A 9 -4.90 -8.94 -5.51
N GLN A 10 -5.03 -10.29 -5.60
CA GLN A 10 -6.27 -10.96 -6.01
C GLN A 10 -7.42 -10.87 -4.99
N GLY A 11 -7.13 -10.56 -3.72
CA GLY A 11 -8.15 -10.47 -2.68
C GLY A 11 -8.90 -11.78 -2.39
N THR A 12 -8.25 -12.93 -2.53
CA THR A 12 -8.87 -14.27 -2.45
C THR A 12 -9.61 -14.54 -1.14
N ARG A 13 -9.14 -13.96 -0.01
CA ARG A 13 -9.79 -14.06 1.30
C ARG A 13 -11.17 -13.38 1.37
N MET A 14 -11.44 -12.47 0.43
CA MET A 14 -12.70 -11.71 0.36
C MET A 14 -13.71 -12.30 -0.62
N ARG A 15 -13.44 -13.48 -1.18
CA ARG A 15 -14.42 -14.18 -2.04
C ARG A 15 -15.71 -14.48 -1.26
N PRO A 16 -16.87 -14.37 -1.90
CA PRO A 16 -17.12 -14.17 -3.33
C PRO A 16 -17.13 -12.69 -3.79
N LEU A 17 -16.88 -11.70 -2.91
CA LEU A 17 -16.96 -10.28 -3.26
C LEU A 17 -15.95 -9.91 -4.37
N THR A 18 -14.78 -10.57 -4.37
CA THR A 18 -13.70 -10.30 -5.34
C THR A 18 -13.78 -11.12 -6.63
N ASP A 19 -14.79 -11.99 -6.80
CA ASP A 19 -14.94 -12.79 -8.02
C ASP A 19 -15.34 -11.92 -9.23
N ARG A 20 -16.13 -10.87 -9.00
CA ARG A 20 -16.64 -9.98 -10.05
C ARG A 20 -16.01 -8.58 -10.06
N ARG A 21 -15.30 -8.21 -9.01
CA ARG A 21 -14.71 -6.88 -8.84
C ARG A 21 -13.40 -7.01 -8.08
N PRO A 22 -12.28 -6.43 -8.57
CA PRO A 22 -11.02 -6.51 -7.83
C PRO A 22 -11.13 -5.78 -6.49
N LYS A 23 -10.36 -6.23 -5.49
CA LYS A 23 -10.39 -5.71 -4.12
C LYS A 23 -10.30 -4.18 -4.05
N PRO A 24 -9.43 -3.49 -4.83
CA PRO A 24 -9.32 -2.03 -4.82
C PRO A 24 -10.61 -1.30 -5.18
N LEU A 25 -11.51 -1.94 -5.92
CA LEU A 25 -12.79 -1.37 -6.35
C LEU A 25 -13.97 -1.77 -5.48
N LEU A 26 -13.78 -2.57 -4.43
CA LEU A 26 -14.86 -2.87 -3.48
C LEU A 26 -15.34 -1.58 -2.80
N PRO A 27 -16.66 -1.40 -2.65
CA PRO A 27 -17.20 -0.19 -2.06
C PRO A 27 -17.00 -0.18 -0.55
N VAL A 28 -16.42 0.90 -0.04
CA VAL A 28 -16.31 1.25 1.37
C VAL A 28 -16.95 2.62 1.53
N ALA A 29 -17.96 2.75 2.36
CA ALA A 29 -18.73 3.99 2.54
C ALA A 29 -19.18 4.63 1.20
N GLY A 30 -19.63 3.80 0.23
CA GLY A 30 -20.14 4.25 -1.06
C GLY A 30 -19.09 4.62 -2.11
N ARG A 31 -17.79 4.51 -1.81
CA ARG A 31 -16.67 4.83 -2.71
C ARG A 31 -15.74 3.62 -2.85
N PRO A 32 -14.98 3.47 -3.97
CA PRO A 32 -13.96 2.44 -4.07
C PRO A 32 -12.96 2.51 -2.92
N LEU A 33 -12.53 1.36 -2.40
CA LEU A 33 -11.51 1.27 -1.36
C LEU A 33 -10.23 2.05 -1.73
N LEU A 34 -9.79 1.92 -2.98
CA LEU A 34 -8.60 2.61 -3.49
C LEU A 34 -8.73 4.15 -3.49
N ALA A 35 -9.95 4.69 -3.65
CA ALA A 35 -10.18 6.12 -3.57
C ALA A 35 -9.85 6.69 -2.17
N HIS A 36 -10.13 5.92 -1.10
CA HIS A 36 -9.76 6.33 0.25
C HIS A 36 -8.23 6.30 0.47
N VAL A 37 -7.54 5.36 -0.17
CA VAL A 37 -6.06 5.31 -0.13
C VAL A 37 -5.46 6.51 -0.86
N PHE A 38 -6.02 6.88 -2.01
CA PHE A 38 -5.59 8.08 -2.75
C PHE A 38 -5.81 9.35 -1.94
N ASP A 39 -7.01 9.52 -1.36
CA ASP A 39 -7.33 10.69 -0.52
C ASP A 39 -6.29 10.89 0.59
N ALA A 40 -5.82 9.80 1.21
CA ALA A 40 -4.87 9.89 2.32
C ALA A 40 -3.51 10.50 1.93
N CYS A 41 -3.11 10.40 0.66
CA CYS A 41 -1.79 10.87 0.20
C CYS A 41 -1.82 12.11 -0.72
N LEU A 42 -2.99 12.66 -1.06
CA LEU A 42 -3.10 13.81 -1.98
C LEU A 42 -2.24 15.01 -1.60
N ASP A 43 -2.10 15.28 -0.30
CA ASP A 43 -1.35 16.45 0.20
C ASP A 43 0.18 16.30 0.11
N VAL A 44 0.68 15.09 -0.15
CA VAL A 44 2.12 14.80 -0.10
C VAL A 44 2.69 14.33 -1.42
N VAL A 45 1.84 13.94 -2.40
CA VAL A 45 2.29 13.40 -3.67
C VAL A 45 1.97 14.31 -4.84
N ASN A 46 2.83 14.30 -5.86
CA ASN A 46 2.62 15.03 -7.11
C ASN A 46 2.17 14.09 -8.24
N GLU A 47 2.31 12.78 -8.04
CA GLU A 47 1.90 11.74 -8.96
C GLU A 47 1.62 10.45 -8.19
N LEU A 48 0.62 9.69 -8.64
CA LEU A 48 0.27 8.36 -8.14
C LEU A 48 0.79 7.30 -9.13
N ILE A 49 1.59 6.36 -8.64
CA ILE A 49 2.01 5.17 -9.38
C ILE A 49 1.22 3.99 -8.83
N VAL A 50 0.26 3.48 -9.60
CA VAL A 50 -0.60 2.40 -9.16
C VAL A 50 -0.10 1.07 -9.70
N VAL A 51 0.35 0.20 -8.81
CA VAL A 51 0.77 -1.16 -9.18
C VAL A 51 -0.47 -2.03 -9.29
N VAL A 52 -0.83 -2.41 -10.51
CA VAL A 52 -2.01 -3.22 -10.82
C VAL A 52 -1.62 -4.66 -11.17
N GLY A 53 -2.57 -5.59 -11.08
CA GLY A 53 -2.38 -6.99 -11.44
C GLY A 53 -3.73 -7.61 -11.78
N TYR A 54 -4.24 -8.49 -10.93
CA TYR A 54 -5.54 -9.12 -11.16
C TYR A 54 -6.64 -8.11 -11.48
N ARG A 55 -7.21 -8.20 -12.71
CA ARG A 55 -8.22 -7.27 -13.24
C ARG A 55 -7.76 -5.80 -13.18
N GLY A 56 -6.50 -5.55 -13.45
CA GLY A 56 -5.93 -4.20 -13.44
C GLY A 56 -6.64 -3.24 -14.39
N SER A 57 -7.13 -3.72 -15.53
CA SER A 57 -7.94 -2.93 -16.49
C SER A 57 -9.17 -2.29 -15.83
N ASP A 58 -9.86 -3.01 -14.93
CA ASP A 58 -11.04 -2.46 -14.23
C ASP A 58 -10.64 -1.26 -13.34
N VAL A 59 -9.42 -1.27 -12.78
CA VAL A 59 -8.88 -0.17 -11.97
C VAL A 59 -8.55 1.02 -12.86
N VAL A 60 -7.87 0.78 -13.99
CA VAL A 60 -7.55 1.81 -15.00
C VAL A 60 -8.82 2.47 -15.52
N ASP A 61 -9.82 1.67 -15.94
CA ASP A 61 -11.10 2.17 -16.43
C ASP A 61 -11.86 3.02 -15.40
N ARG A 62 -11.71 2.68 -14.12
CA ARG A 62 -12.41 3.39 -13.03
C ARG A 62 -11.78 4.73 -12.67
N PHE A 63 -10.46 4.84 -12.69
CA PHE A 63 -9.76 6.03 -12.20
C PHE A 63 -9.16 6.89 -13.33
N GLY A 64 -8.90 6.31 -14.52
CA GLY A 64 -8.33 7.04 -15.66
C GLY A 64 -6.91 7.53 -15.39
N GLU A 65 -6.58 8.68 -15.97
CA GLU A 65 -5.21 9.24 -15.97
C GLU A 65 -4.94 10.22 -14.83
N ALA A 66 -5.97 10.56 -14.02
CA ALA A 66 -5.81 11.49 -12.90
C ALA A 66 -6.87 11.27 -11.82
N TYR A 67 -6.52 11.59 -10.57
CA TYR A 67 -7.43 11.59 -9.43
C TYR A 67 -7.30 12.90 -8.66
N GLU A 68 -8.39 13.65 -8.52
CA GLU A 68 -8.43 14.98 -7.87
C GLU A 68 -7.32 15.94 -8.36
N GLY A 69 -7.00 15.87 -9.66
CA GLY A 69 -5.96 16.67 -10.29
C GLY A 69 -4.53 16.13 -10.19
N ILE A 70 -4.31 15.04 -9.45
CA ILE A 70 -3.03 14.35 -9.37
C ILE A 70 -2.94 13.32 -10.50
N PRO A 71 -1.91 13.34 -11.37
CA PRO A 71 -1.69 12.34 -12.42
C PRO A 71 -1.57 10.93 -11.86
N ILE A 72 -2.07 9.95 -12.62
CA ILE A 72 -1.93 8.52 -12.30
C ILE A 72 -1.16 7.84 -13.43
N SER A 73 -0.07 7.15 -13.07
CA SER A 73 0.61 6.19 -13.93
C SER A 73 0.37 4.77 -13.41
N TYR A 74 0.23 3.81 -14.32
CA TYR A 74 -0.02 2.40 -13.96
C TYR A 74 1.16 1.55 -14.35
N VAL A 75 1.57 0.65 -13.46
CA VAL A 75 2.57 -0.38 -13.72
C VAL A 75 1.99 -1.75 -13.40
N GLU A 76 2.29 -2.75 -14.21
CA GLU A 76 1.73 -4.09 -14.06
C GLU A 76 2.66 -4.99 -13.26
N GLN A 77 2.11 -5.67 -12.27
CA GLN A 77 2.71 -6.82 -11.63
C GLN A 77 2.09 -8.09 -12.21
N ALA A 78 2.70 -8.67 -13.24
CA ALA A 78 2.20 -9.88 -13.88
C ALA A 78 2.24 -11.10 -12.95
N ASP A 79 3.34 -11.26 -12.19
CA ASP A 79 3.54 -12.36 -11.26
C ASP A 79 3.45 -11.89 -9.80
N PRO A 80 2.53 -12.44 -8.98
CA PRO A 80 2.34 -12.02 -7.59
C PRO A 80 3.42 -12.57 -6.66
N ALA A 81 4.65 -12.04 -6.75
CA ALA A 81 5.81 -12.47 -5.97
C ALA A 81 6.02 -11.64 -4.67
N GLY A 82 4.95 -11.04 -4.13
CA GLY A 82 4.96 -10.33 -2.85
C GLY A 82 5.12 -8.81 -2.97
N THR A 83 5.12 -8.14 -1.80
CA THR A 83 5.11 -6.68 -1.67
C THR A 83 6.36 -6.02 -2.24
N ALA A 84 7.55 -6.53 -1.92
CA ALA A 84 8.81 -6.00 -2.45
C ALA A 84 8.88 -6.09 -3.99
N HIS A 85 8.39 -7.20 -4.57
CA HIS A 85 8.30 -7.35 -6.02
C HIS A 85 7.31 -6.35 -6.64
N ALA A 86 6.18 -6.09 -5.97
CA ALA A 86 5.22 -5.07 -6.42
C ALA A 86 5.85 -3.67 -6.43
N ILE A 87 6.55 -3.28 -5.36
CA ILE A 87 7.27 -2.00 -5.29
C ILE A 87 8.32 -1.90 -6.40
N ALA A 88 9.05 -2.98 -6.67
CA ALA A 88 10.09 -3.01 -7.71
C ALA A 88 9.55 -2.77 -9.14
N GLN A 89 8.24 -2.97 -9.40
CA GLN A 89 7.65 -2.61 -10.69
C GLN A 89 7.67 -1.09 -10.95
N ALA A 90 7.69 -0.28 -9.90
CA ALA A 90 7.69 1.17 -10.02
C ALA A 90 9.09 1.77 -10.29
N ARG A 91 10.18 0.97 -10.24
CA ARG A 91 11.58 1.45 -10.30
C ARG A 91 11.94 2.25 -11.56
N ASP A 92 11.29 1.96 -12.69
CA ASP A 92 11.60 2.61 -13.97
C ASP A 92 10.79 3.89 -14.20
N VAL A 93 9.83 4.18 -13.28
CA VAL A 93 8.96 5.37 -13.34
C VAL A 93 9.12 6.28 -12.12
N VAL A 94 9.84 5.84 -11.09
CA VAL A 94 10.13 6.62 -9.88
C VAL A 94 11.61 6.94 -9.84
N ASP A 95 11.94 8.23 -9.89
CA ASP A 95 13.32 8.75 -9.90
C ASP A 95 13.68 9.60 -8.67
N ASP A 96 12.75 9.72 -7.70
CA ASP A 96 12.89 10.49 -6.47
C ASP A 96 12.26 9.74 -5.29
N ARG A 97 12.25 10.37 -4.13
CA ARG A 97 11.57 9.84 -2.93
C ARG A 97 10.11 9.54 -3.20
N PHE A 98 9.62 8.48 -2.61
CA PHE A 98 8.23 8.05 -2.71
C PHE A 98 7.70 7.50 -1.39
N VAL A 99 6.41 7.63 -1.19
CA VAL A 99 5.69 6.89 -0.16
C VAL A 99 5.01 5.68 -0.78
N VAL A 100 5.00 4.57 -0.07
CA VAL A 100 4.29 3.35 -0.48
C VAL A 100 3.10 3.14 0.42
N LEU A 101 1.93 2.84 -0.15
CA LEU A 101 0.74 2.44 0.58
C LEU A 101 0.18 1.15 -0.02
N ASN A 102 -0.17 0.20 0.83
CA ASN A 102 -1.00 -0.91 0.39
C ASN A 102 -2.38 -0.39 -0.06
N GLY A 103 -2.87 -0.84 -1.20
CA GLY A 103 -4.14 -0.39 -1.79
C GLY A 103 -5.40 -0.83 -1.02
N ASP A 104 -5.22 -1.45 0.14
CA ASP A 104 -6.27 -1.96 1.02
C ASP A 104 -6.15 -1.45 2.47
N VAL A 105 -5.26 -0.51 2.72
CA VAL A 105 -5.10 0.10 4.03
C VAL A 105 -5.89 1.41 4.11
N LEU A 106 -6.67 1.57 5.19
CA LEU A 106 -7.36 2.82 5.48
C LEU A 106 -6.57 3.55 6.57
N VAL A 107 -5.96 4.66 6.20
CA VAL A 107 -5.14 5.48 7.09
C VAL A 107 -5.58 6.94 7.01
N ASP A 108 -5.32 7.68 8.08
CA ASP A 108 -5.45 9.12 8.09
C ASP A 108 -4.30 9.78 7.30
N ALA A 109 -4.55 10.95 6.69
CA ALA A 109 -3.55 11.71 5.94
C ALA A 109 -2.32 12.12 6.77
N ALA A 110 -2.41 12.09 8.09
CA ALA A 110 -1.27 12.32 8.98
C ALA A 110 -0.16 11.27 8.79
N LEU A 111 -0.52 10.02 8.48
CA LEU A 111 0.48 8.95 8.31
C LEU A 111 1.35 9.14 7.05
N PRO A 112 0.81 9.32 5.83
CA PRO A 112 1.65 9.63 4.66
C PRO A 112 2.47 10.91 4.84
N ARG A 113 1.94 11.95 5.51
CA ARG A 113 2.71 13.17 5.83
C ARG A 113 3.89 12.87 6.75
N ALA A 114 3.70 12.04 7.79
CA ALA A 114 4.78 11.65 8.69
C ALA A 114 5.86 10.84 7.96
N LEU A 115 5.46 9.90 7.09
CA LEU A 115 6.38 9.14 6.26
C LEU A 115 7.15 10.06 5.29
N ALA A 116 6.47 10.99 4.63
CA ALA A 116 7.09 11.95 3.73
C ALA A 116 8.11 12.87 4.42
N ALA A 117 7.88 13.19 5.69
CA ALA A 117 8.76 14.03 6.52
C ALA A 117 9.90 13.28 7.20
N ALA A 118 9.90 11.93 7.17
CA ALA A 118 10.92 11.13 7.82
C ALA A 118 12.31 11.33 7.16
N ASP A 119 13.36 11.33 7.95
CA ASP A 119 14.73 11.33 7.45
C ASP A 119 15.13 9.91 7.02
N GLY A 120 15.22 9.67 5.69
CA GLY A 120 15.56 8.37 5.12
C GLY A 120 14.35 7.43 4.99
N THR A 121 14.62 6.12 5.00
CA THR A 121 13.60 5.07 4.85
C THR A 121 12.87 4.84 6.18
N ALA A 122 11.55 4.77 6.14
CA ALA A 122 10.73 4.52 7.31
C ALA A 122 9.62 3.49 7.02
N ILE A 123 9.17 2.81 8.07
CA ILE A 123 8.06 1.86 8.05
C ILE A 123 7.03 2.27 9.10
N ALA A 124 5.76 2.28 8.73
CA ALA A 124 4.69 2.49 9.67
C ALA A 124 4.34 1.20 10.42
N THR A 125 4.28 1.27 11.74
CA THR A 125 3.91 0.17 12.61
C THR A 125 2.78 0.56 13.56
N THR A 126 2.03 -0.43 14.04
CA THR A 126 1.02 -0.24 15.09
C THR A 126 1.04 -1.42 16.04
N PRO A 127 0.82 -1.21 17.35
CA PRO A 127 0.67 -2.31 18.29
C PRO A 127 -0.69 -2.98 18.12
N VAL A 128 -0.72 -4.31 18.20
CA VAL A 128 -1.96 -5.12 18.20
C VAL A 128 -1.96 -6.14 19.34
N ALA A 129 -3.13 -6.59 19.76
CA ALA A 129 -3.25 -7.58 20.84
C ALA A 129 -2.76 -8.98 20.42
N ASP A 130 -2.99 -9.38 19.16
CA ASP A 130 -2.53 -10.65 18.59
C ASP A 130 -1.84 -10.41 17.23
N PRO A 131 -0.49 -10.40 17.20
CA PRO A 131 0.25 -10.09 15.98
C PRO A 131 0.48 -11.29 15.04
N ARG A 132 0.10 -12.52 15.41
CA ARG A 132 0.40 -13.76 14.67
C ARG A 132 -0.11 -13.82 13.23
N SER A 133 -1.06 -12.96 12.87
CA SER A 133 -1.61 -12.89 11.50
C SER A 133 -0.96 -11.84 10.60
N TYR A 134 0.08 -11.16 11.09
CA TYR A 134 0.71 -10.00 10.46
C TYR A 134 2.21 -10.18 10.26
N GLY A 135 2.82 -9.30 9.48
CA GLY A 135 4.26 -9.08 9.51
C GLY A 135 4.64 -8.37 10.80
N VAL A 136 5.36 -9.05 11.68
CA VAL A 136 5.76 -8.53 13.00
C VAL A 136 7.11 -7.86 12.90
N VAL A 137 7.20 -6.63 13.41
CA VAL A 137 8.40 -5.78 13.34
C VAL A 137 9.13 -5.79 14.66
N SER A 138 10.43 -6.06 14.62
CA SER A 138 11.35 -5.85 15.74
C SER A 138 12.08 -4.54 15.56
N VAL A 139 12.25 -3.79 16.65
CA VAL A 139 12.92 -2.50 16.70
C VAL A 139 14.07 -2.57 17.68
N ASP A 140 15.24 -2.05 17.28
CA ASP A 140 16.42 -1.90 18.11
C ASP A 140 16.96 -0.48 17.93
N ASP A 141 17.19 0.22 19.02
CA ASP A 141 17.64 1.63 19.05
C ASP A 141 16.86 2.56 18.12
N GLY A 142 15.51 2.38 18.07
CA GLY A 142 14.62 3.19 17.23
C GLY A 142 14.60 2.83 15.75
N SER A 143 15.37 1.83 15.33
CA SER A 143 15.44 1.34 13.95
C SER A 143 14.83 -0.06 13.82
N MET A 144 14.21 -0.35 12.68
CA MET A 144 13.74 -1.70 12.39
C MET A 144 14.94 -2.65 12.25
N SER A 145 15.00 -3.69 13.10
CA SER A 145 16.04 -4.71 13.05
C SER A 145 15.63 -5.97 12.30
N ALA A 146 14.32 -6.30 12.31
CA ALA A 146 13.78 -7.46 11.63
C ALA A 146 12.29 -7.31 11.33
N ILE A 147 11.82 -8.10 10.36
CA ILE A 147 10.41 -8.34 10.11
C ILE A 147 10.18 -9.84 9.94
N ALA A 148 9.23 -10.41 10.67
CA ALA A 148 8.85 -11.82 10.59
C ALA A 148 7.40 -11.94 10.11
N GLU A 149 7.19 -12.63 9.00
CA GLU A 149 5.84 -12.84 8.46
C GLU A 149 5.12 -13.94 9.23
N LYS A 150 4.03 -13.58 9.90
CA LYS A 150 3.13 -14.47 10.64
C LYS A 150 3.84 -15.48 11.53
N PRO A 151 4.69 -15.05 12.44
CA PRO A 151 5.42 -15.94 13.32
C PRO A 151 4.47 -16.62 14.32
N ASP A 152 4.71 -17.90 14.61
CA ASP A 152 3.96 -18.63 15.65
C ASP A 152 4.23 -18.04 17.04
N ASP A 153 5.47 -17.60 17.27
CA ASP A 153 5.92 -16.93 18.51
C ASP A 153 6.42 -15.51 18.17
N PRO A 154 5.54 -14.50 18.23
CA PRO A 154 5.87 -13.14 17.86
C PRO A 154 6.86 -12.49 18.84
N PRO A 155 7.98 -11.92 18.37
CA PRO A 155 8.97 -11.27 19.24
C PRO A 155 8.46 -9.94 19.82
N THR A 156 7.48 -9.30 19.19
CA THR A 156 6.87 -8.05 19.63
C THR A 156 5.38 -8.03 19.27
N ASN A 157 4.67 -6.99 19.71
CA ASN A 157 3.29 -6.75 19.27
C ASN A 157 3.16 -5.67 18.19
N LEU A 158 4.29 -5.17 17.67
CA LEU A 158 4.30 -4.18 16.58
C LEU A 158 4.11 -4.87 15.23
N VAL A 159 3.09 -4.49 14.51
CA VAL A 159 2.83 -5.03 13.17
C VAL A 159 3.03 -4.00 12.08
N ASN A 160 3.47 -4.46 10.92
CA ASN A 160 3.59 -3.68 9.71
C ASN A 160 2.22 -3.24 9.19
N VAL A 161 2.03 -1.93 9.02
CA VAL A 161 0.78 -1.35 8.49
C VAL A 161 0.72 -1.44 6.96
N GLY A 162 1.85 -1.69 6.29
CA GLY A 162 1.91 -1.69 4.83
C GLY A 162 2.05 -0.28 4.24
N CYS A 163 2.67 0.63 4.99
CA CYS A 163 3.01 1.99 4.54
C CYS A 163 4.49 2.27 4.82
N TYR A 164 5.20 2.81 3.83
CA TYR A 164 6.65 2.99 3.85
C TYR A 164 7.08 4.29 3.17
N THR A 165 8.32 4.68 3.36
CA THR A 165 9.05 5.64 2.51
C THR A 165 10.47 5.18 2.29
#